data_8452cce78ebb1a2d8b048cce5cd42499
#
_entry.id   8452cce78ebb1a2d8b048cce5cd42499
#
_cell.length_a   1.000
_cell.length_b   1.000
_cell.length_c   1.000
_cell.angle_alpha   90.00
_cell.angle_beta   90.00
_cell.angle_gamma   90.00
#
_symmetry.space_group_name_H-M   'P 1'
#
loop_
_entity.id
_entity.type
_entity.pdbx_description
1 polymer ?
#
loop_
_entity_poly.entity_id
_entity_poly.type
_entity_poly.pdbx_seq_one_letter_code
_entity_poly.pdbx_strand_id
1 'polypeptide(L)'
;REQAMIAELRSMKGLIEDRFGALAFMEKLRTSPRRAALTQRLLDAGFSPALIRKLAEGLEPDCEDENTWAAGVLERNLIAAEHEPALEDAGGVFALIGATGVGKTTSTAKIAAAFATQHGSANLGLITLDAYRIGAHEQLRAYGRILGVPVHTAHDRASLEDLLDLLSAKKMVLIDTAGMAQRDSRTRELLEMVSHRSIQKLLVVNAAAQGETIEDVLVAWRATQCRGVILSKVDEAVKLGPALDALIRHKLKVLGVANGQRVPEDWHRLSAQALVQRAL
;
A
#
# COMPACT_ATOMS: atom_id res chain seq x y z
N ARG A 1 9.67 36.43 12.56
CA ARG A 1 8.51 37.16 11.97
C ARG A 1 8.56 37.11 10.44
N GLU A 2 9.70 37.41 9.83
CA GLU A 2 9.89 37.44 8.37
C GLU A 2 9.69 36.06 7.71
N GLN A 3 10.22 35.00 8.27
CA GLN A 3 10.07 33.65 7.77
C GLN A 3 8.61 33.15 7.83
N ALA A 4 7.87 33.51 8.87
CA ALA A 4 6.46 33.18 8.99
C ALA A 4 5.62 33.89 7.94
N MET A 5 5.92 35.15 7.67
CA MET A 5 5.25 35.94 6.64
C MET A 5 5.54 35.41 5.21
N ILE A 6 6.78 34.99 4.94
CA ILE A 6 7.16 34.37 3.67
C ILE A 6 6.43 33.02 3.47
N ALA A 7 6.31 32.21 4.53
CA ALA A 7 5.55 30.94 4.48
C ALA A 7 4.07 31.18 4.21
N GLU A 8 3.49 32.20 4.83
CA GLU A 8 2.10 32.56 4.63
C GLU A 8 1.83 33.11 3.21
N LEU A 9 2.72 33.93 2.68
CA LEU A 9 2.65 34.40 1.29
C LEU A 9 2.77 33.25 0.27
N ARG A 10 3.63 32.29 0.52
CA ARG A 10 3.75 31.09 -0.33
C ARG A 10 2.48 30.24 -0.28
N SER A 11 1.89 30.07 0.91
CA SER A 11 0.63 29.35 1.08
C SER A 11 -0.53 30.04 0.35
N MET A 12 -0.62 31.38 0.47
CA MET A 12 -1.63 32.17 -0.26
C MET A 12 -1.42 32.10 -1.77
N LYS A 13 -0.18 32.19 -2.25
CA LYS A 13 0.13 32.03 -3.66
C LYS A 13 -0.30 30.65 -4.18
N GLY A 14 0.02 29.57 -3.46
CA GLY A 14 -0.41 28.22 -3.81
C GLY A 14 -1.93 28.08 -3.89
N LEU A 15 -2.66 28.63 -2.91
CA LEU A 15 -4.13 28.64 -2.91
C LEU A 15 -4.73 29.41 -4.11
N ILE A 16 -4.10 30.52 -4.49
CA ILE A 16 -4.54 31.32 -5.63
C ILE A 16 -4.28 30.56 -6.93
N GLU A 17 -3.08 30.02 -7.10
CA GLU A 17 -2.71 29.21 -8.28
C GLU A 17 -3.63 27.98 -8.44
N ASP A 18 -3.97 27.29 -7.35
CA ASP A 18 -4.89 26.17 -7.35
C ASP A 18 -6.32 26.58 -7.75
N ARG A 19 -6.81 27.71 -7.24
CA ARG A 19 -8.13 28.24 -7.59
C ARG A 19 -8.21 28.70 -9.03
N PHE A 20 -7.20 29.43 -9.53
CA PHE A 20 -7.15 29.84 -10.94
C PHE A 20 -7.01 28.61 -11.87
N GLY A 21 -6.21 27.63 -11.49
CA GLY A 21 -6.11 26.36 -12.21
C GLY A 21 -7.44 25.61 -12.27
N ALA A 22 -8.21 25.59 -11.17
CA ALA A 22 -9.53 24.99 -11.14
C ALA A 22 -10.54 25.73 -12.04
N LEU A 23 -10.55 27.06 -12.03
CA LEU A 23 -11.41 27.85 -12.91
C LEU A 23 -11.07 27.66 -14.38
N ALA A 24 -9.80 27.71 -14.76
CA ALA A 24 -9.35 27.46 -16.13
C ALA A 24 -9.71 26.02 -16.58
N PHE A 25 -9.61 25.04 -15.70
CA PHE A 25 -10.02 23.68 -15.96
C PHE A 25 -11.54 23.55 -16.18
N MET A 26 -12.33 24.20 -15.35
CA MET A 26 -13.80 24.24 -15.50
C MET A 26 -14.21 24.87 -16.83
N GLU A 27 -13.52 25.93 -17.27
CA GLU A 27 -13.78 26.53 -18.56
C GLU A 27 -13.44 25.60 -19.74
N LYS A 28 -12.31 24.89 -19.65
CA LYS A 28 -11.95 23.86 -20.65
C LYS A 28 -12.95 22.70 -20.71
N LEU A 29 -13.56 22.33 -19.58
CA LEU A 29 -14.62 21.30 -19.55
C LEU A 29 -15.88 21.78 -20.30
N ARG A 30 -16.23 23.06 -20.21
CA ARG A 30 -17.39 23.61 -20.91
C ARG A 30 -17.23 23.56 -22.44
N THR A 31 -16.00 23.62 -22.92
CA THR A 31 -15.68 23.64 -24.36
C THR A 31 -15.38 22.26 -24.95
N SER A 32 -15.22 21.23 -24.10
CA SER A 32 -14.89 19.87 -24.53
C SER A 32 -15.77 18.83 -23.82
N PRO A 33 -16.87 18.39 -24.43
CA PRO A 33 -17.74 17.35 -23.87
C PRO A 33 -17.00 16.05 -23.55
N ARG A 34 -16.00 15.67 -24.35
CA ARG A 34 -15.18 14.47 -24.15
C ARG A 34 -14.37 14.56 -22.85
N ARG A 35 -13.70 15.69 -22.61
CA ARG A 35 -12.99 15.94 -21.35
C ARG A 35 -13.93 15.93 -20.15
N ALA A 36 -15.11 16.47 -20.30
CA ALA A 36 -16.14 16.46 -19.25
C ALA A 36 -16.58 15.03 -18.93
N ALA A 37 -16.84 14.20 -19.94
CA ALA A 37 -17.23 12.80 -19.77
C ALA A 37 -16.11 11.98 -19.09
N LEU A 38 -14.86 12.13 -19.52
CA LEU A 38 -13.72 11.50 -18.90
C LEU A 38 -13.54 11.93 -17.43
N THR A 39 -13.64 13.24 -17.18
CA THR A 39 -13.56 13.80 -15.82
C THR A 39 -14.61 13.20 -14.91
N GLN A 40 -15.86 13.12 -15.38
CA GLN A 40 -16.96 12.54 -14.61
C GLN A 40 -16.68 11.07 -14.27
N ARG A 41 -16.26 10.29 -15.25
CA ARG A 41 -15.94 8.87 -15.06
C ARG A 41 -14.82 8.67 -14.02
N LEU A 42 -13.77 9.47 -14.10
CA LEU A 42 -12.65 9.38 -13.15
C LEU A 42 -13.05 9.82 -11.72
N LEU A 43 -13.90 10.84 -11.60
CA LEU A 43 -14.50 11.24 -10.32
C LEU A 43 -15.36 10.12 -9.73
N ASP A 44 -16.18 9.49 -10.54
CA ASP A 44 -17.04 8.38 -10.12
C ASP A 44 -16.22 7.17 -9.66
N ALA A 45 -15.06 6.94 -10.26
CA ALA A 45 -14.11 5.92 -9.84
C ALA A 45 -13.32 6.30 -8.57
N GLY A 46 -13.41 7.55 -8.12
CA GLY A 46 -12.81 8.04 -6.88
C GLY A 46 -11.40 8.61 -7.01
N PHE A 47 -10.94 8.90 -8.23
CA PHE A 47 -9.66 9.58 -8.43
C PHE A 47 -9.70 11.03 -7.95
N SER A 48 -8.55 11.55 -7.53
CA SER A 48 -8.45 12.91 -7.01
C SER A 48 -8.57 13.96 -8.11
N PRO A 49 -9.10 15.16 -7.81
CA PRO A 49 -9.13 16.26 -8.77
C PRO A 49 -7.76 16.60 -9.35
N ALA A 50 -6.69 16.48 -8.57
CA ALA A 50 -5.33 16.75 -9.01
C ALA A 50 -4.87 15.78 -10.12
N LEU A 51 -5.13 14.49 -9.96
CA LEU A 51 -4.78 13.47 -10.96
C LEU A 51 -5.67 13.60 -12.20
N ILE A 52 -6.98 13.80 -12.00
CA ILE A 52 -7.95 14.00 -13.10
C ILE A 52 -7.54 15.19 -13.96
N ARG A 53 -7.14 16.28 -13.35
CA ARG A 53 -6.72 17.49 -14.07
C ARG A 53 -5.51 17.21 -14.96
N LYS A 54 -4.50 16.54 -14.44
CA LYS A 54 -3.32 16.14 -15.22
C LYS A 54 -3.67 15.23 -16.39
N LEU A 55 -4.57 14.27 -16.18
CA LEU A 55 -5.05 13.39 -17.26
C LEU A 55 -5.81 14.18 -18.34
N ALA A 56 -6.76 15.01 -17.94
CA ALA A 56 -7.56 15.80 -18.87
C ALA A 56 -6.73 16.82 -19.67
N GLU A 57 -5.68 17.38 -19.07
CA GLU A 57 -4.74 18.29 -19.75
C GLU A 57 -3.88 17.55 -20.80
N GLY A 58 -3.55 16.29 -20.55
CA GLY A 58 -2.77 15.45 -21.47
C GLY A 58 -3.59 14.82 -22.60
N LEU A 59 -4.91 14.95 -22.56
CA LEU A 59 -5.78 14.36 -23.59
C LEU A 59 -5.67 15.17 -24.90
N GLU A 60 -5.24 14.49 -25.95
CA GLU A 60 -5.15 15.09 -27.29
C GLU A 60 -6.54 15.25 -27.93
N PRO A 61 -6.74 16.31 -28.76
CA PRO A 61 -8.04 16.58 -29.36
C PRO A 61 -8.55 15.48 -30.32
N ASP A 62 -7.64 14.74 -30.92
CA ASP A 62 -7.86 13.70 -31.91
C ASP A 62 -7.87 12.27 -31.32
N CYS A 63 -7.80 12.15 -29.98
CA CYS A 63 -7.92 10.86 -29.32
C CYS A 63 -9.28 10.22 -29.62
N GLU A 64 -9.29 9.03 -30.21
CA GLU A 64 -10.52 8.33 -30.58
C GLU A 64 -11.26 7.73 -29.38
N ASP A 65 -10.52 7.19 -28.42
CA ASP A 65 -11.06 6.56 -27.19
C ASP A 65 -10.32 7.09 -25.95
N GLU A 66 -10.91 8.10 -25.35
CA GLU A 66 -10.38 8.73 -24.15
C GLU A 66 -10.33 7.80 -22.93
N ASN A 67 -11.21 6.80 -22.88
CA ASN A 67 -11.25 5.86 -21.77
C ASN A 67 -10.07 4.88 -21.86
N THR A 68 -9.83 4.31 -23.00
CA THR A 68 -8.68 3.43 -23.25
C THR A 68 -7.37 4.21 -23.11
N TRP A 69 -7.32 5.44 -23.58
CA TRP A 69 -6.15 6.30 -23.41
C TRP A 69 -5.86 6.57 -21.93
N ALA A 70 -6.87 6.96 -21.13
CA ALA A 70 -6.72 7.25 -19.70
C ALA A 70 -6.30 5.98 -18.93
N ALA A 71 -6.90 4.84 -19.23
CA ALA A 71 -6.49 3.55 -18.65
C ALA A 71 -5.01 3.28 -18.92
N GLY A 72 -4.56 3.45 -20.15
CA GLY A 72 -3.16 3.27 -20.54
C GLY A 72 -2.21 4.24 -19.83
N VAL A 73 -2.60 5.48 -19.60
CA VAL A 73 -1.79 6.43 -18.81
C VAL A 73 -1.70 5.99 -17.35
N LEU A 74 -2.81 5.59 -16.74
CA LEU A 74 -2.82 5.09 -15.36
C LEU A 74 -1.96 3.83 -15.21
N GLU A 75 -2.08 2.88 -16.14
CA GLU A 75 -1.28 1.64 -16.15
C GLU A 75 0.22 1.92 -16.21
N ARG A 76 0.65 2.84 -17.06
CA ARG A 76 2.08 3.20 -17.19
C ARG A 76 2.64 3.92 -15.97
N ASN A 77 1.79 4.55 -15.17
CA ASN A 77 2.19 5.28 -13.97
C ASN A 77 1.99 4.49 -12.67
N LEU A 78 1.26 3.39 -12.70
CA LEU A 78 1.10 2.48 -11.56
C LEU A 78 2.24 1.46 -11.57
N ILE A 79 3.06 1.47 -10.53
CA ILE A 79 4.17 0.55 -10.39
C ILE A 79 3.64 -0.73 -9.75
N ALA A 80 3.67 -1.85 -10.48
CA ALA A 80 3.33 -3.16 -9.96
C ALA A 80 4.50 -4.13 -10.14
N ALA A 81 4.69 -5.02 -9.18
CA ALA A 81 5.81 -5.98 -9.17
C ALA A 81 5.54 -7.23 -10.03
N GLU A 82 4.76 -7.10 -11.09
CA GLU A 82 4.34 -8.22 -11.93
C GLU A 82 5.47 -8.90 -12.70
N HIS A 83 6.55 -8.18 -12.98
CA HIS A 83 7.74 -8.67 -13.68
C HIS A 83 8.90 -8.99 -12.73
N GLU A 84 8.73 -8.81 -11.44
CA GLU A 84 9.71 -9.16 -10.42
C GLU A 84 9.41 -10.56 -9.87
N PRO A 85 10.40 -11.25 -9.26
CA PRO A 85 10.12 -12.46 -8.50
C PRO A 85 9.10 -12.20 -7.40
N ALA A 86 8.19 -13.15 -7.17
CA ALA A 86 7.27 -13.07 -6.06
C ALA A 86 8.03 -12.96 -4.73
N LEU A 87 7.43 -12.38 -3.69
CA LEU A 87 8.06 -12.27 -2.38
C LEU A 87 8.51 -13.65 -1.87
N GLU A 88 7.66 -14.65 -2.02
CA GLU A 88 7.91 -16.03 -1.65
C GLU A 88 9.09 -16.66 -2.40
N ASP A 89 9.36 -16.23 -3.63
CA ASP A 89 10.51 -16.72 -4.40
C ASP A 89 11.78 -15.95 -4.11
N ALA A 90 11.68 -14.65 -3.91
CA ALA A 90 12.82 -13.80 -3.60
C ALA A 90 13.44 -14.16 -2.25
N GLY A 91 12.61 -14.52 -1.26
CA GLY A 91 13.06 -14.72 0.11
C GLY A 91 13.52 -13.43 0.78
N GLY A 92 14.03 -13.54 2.00
CA GLY A 92 14.50 -12.42 2.80
C GLY A 92 13.71 -12.22 4.08
N VAL A 93 13.95 -11.12 4.76
CA VAL A 93 13.28 -10.75 6.01
C VAL A 93 12.31 -9.61 5.72
N PHE A 94 11.04 -9.85 5.98
CA PHE A 94 9.97 -8.90 5.72
C PHE A 94 9.16 -8.60 6.97
N ALA A 95 8.93 -7.33 7.27
CA ALA A 95 8.03 -6.89 8.32
C ALA A 95 6.77 -6.29 7.70
N LEU A 96 5.61 -6.83 8.04
CA LEU A 96 4.32 -6.29 7.65
C LEU A 96 3.92 -5.22 8.67
N ILE A 97 3.79 -3.99 8.20
CA ILE A 97 3.43 -2.82 8.98
C ILE A 97 2.12 -2.20 8.47
N GLY A 98 1.48 -1.40 9.27
CA GLY A 98 0.26 -0.70 8.87
C GLY A 98 -0.71 -0.49 10.03
N ALA A 99 -1.83 0.14 9.72
CA ALA A 99 -2.86 0.49 10.68
C ALA A 99 -3.55 -0.72 11.30
N THR A 100 -4.26 -0.50 12.40
CA THR A 100 -5.08 -1.53 13.03
C THR A 100 -6.18 -2.00 12.08
N GLY A 101 -6.39 -3.31 12.03
CA GLY A 101 -7.50 -3.92 11.28
C GLY A 101 -7.34 -3.96 9.76
N VAL A 102 -6.16 -3.63 9.21
CA VAL A 102 -5.92 -3.70 7.75
C VAL A 102 -5.67 -5.12 7.23
N GLY A 103 -5.46 -6.09 8.11
CA GLY A 103 -5.24 -7.50 7.72
C GLY A 103 -3.78 -7.91 7.64
N LYS A 104 -2.89 -7.33 8.48
CA LYS A 104 -1.47 -7.69 8.52
C LYS A 104 -1.23 -9.16 8.86
N THR A 105 -1.85 -9.66 9.91
CA THR A 105 -1.70 -11.06 10.33
C THR A 105 -2.22 -12.02 9.27
N THR A 106 -3.36 -11.71 8.67
CA THR A 106 -3.92 -12.52 7.58
C THR A 106 -3.03 -12.49 6.34
N SER A 107 -2.50 -11.32 5.98
CA SER A 107 -1.55 -11.18 4.86
C SER A 107 -0.24 -11.92 5.15
N THR A 108 0.27 -11.85 6.37
CA THR A 108 1.44 -12.63 6.82
C THR A 108 1.18 -14.12 6.64
N ALA A 109 0.02 -14.61 7.07
CA ALA A 109 -0.35 -16.02 6.92
C ALA A 109 -0.48 -16.44 5.45
N LYS A 110 -1.02 -15.60 4.58
CA LYS A 110 -1.14 -15.87 3.13
C LYS A 110 0.24 -16.02 2.48
N ILE A 111 1.15 -15.09 2.75
CA ILE A 111 2.52 -15.15 2.24
C ILE A 111 3.25 -16.36 2.80
N ALA A 112 3.12 -16.63 4.11
CA ALA A 112 3.71 -17.77 4.76
C ALA A 112 3.25 -19.11 4.14
N ALA A 113 1.95 -19.25 3.92
CA ALA A 113 1.38 -20.46 3.31
C ALA A 113 1.83 -20.63 1.85
N ALA A 114 1.85 -19.57 1.07
CA ALA A 114 2.37 -19.59 -0.30
C ALA A 114 3.84 -20.01 -0.34
N PHE A 115 4.67 -19.45 0.55
CA PHE A 115 6.07 -19.81 0.67
C PHE A 115 6.25 -21.27 1.08
N ALA A 116 5.55 -21.72 2.12
CA ALA A 116 5.67 -23.09 2.65
C ALA A 116 5.27 -24.13 1.60
N THR A 117 4.27 -23.84 0.78
CA THR A 117 3.83 -24.71 -0.32
C THR A 117 4.93 -24.89 -1.39
N GLN A 118 5.67 -23.85 -1.70
CA GLN A 118 6.69 -23.87 -2.76
C GLN A 118 8.08 -24.29 -2.25
N HIS A 119 8.47 -23.87 -1.08
CA HIS A 119 9.84 -23.98 -0.56
C HIS A 119 9.95 -24.84 0.71
N GLY A 120 8.84 -25.30 1.25
CA GLY A 120 8.77 -26.06 2.49
C GLY A 120 8.78 -25.19 3.75
N SER A 121 8.04 -25.62 4.75
CA SER A 121 7.89 -24.92 6.04
C SER A 121 9.19 -24.86 6.84
N ALA A 122 10.12 -25.80 6.63
CA ALA A 122 11.43 -25.81 7.29
C ALA A 122 12.29 -24.57 6.93
N ASN A 123 12.04 -23.92 5.79
CA ASN A 123 12.78 -22.72 5.34
C ASN A 123 12.11 -21.41 5.73
N LEU A 124 11.04 -21.46 6.51
CA LEU A 124 10.24 -20.30 6.94
C LEU A 124 10.45 -20.03 8.43
N GLY A 125 10.69 -18.77 8.79
CA GLY A 125 10.64 -18.25 10.14
C GLY A 125 9.48 -17.29 10.34
N LEU A 126 8.80 -17.38 11.48
CA LEU A 126 7.71 -16.48 11.86
C LEU A 126 8.02 -15.78 13.18
N ILE A 127 7.88 -14.47 13.20
CA ILE A 127 8.06 -13.62 14.38
C ILE A 127 6.84 -12.73 14.55
N THR A 128 6.39 -12.53 15.77
CA THR A 128 5.38 -11.54 16.12
C THR A 128 5.97 -10.48 17.05
N LEU A 129 5.68 -9.21 16.77
CA LEU A 129 6.01 -8.05 17.60
C LEU A 129 4.79 -7.48 18.33
N ASP A 130 3.64 -8.14 18.27
CA ASP A 130 2.42 -7.65 18.89
C ASP A 130 2.43 -7.94 20.41
N ALA A 131 3.19 -7.15 21.17
CA ALA A 131 3.28 -7.27 22.61
C ALA A 131 2.12 -6.60 23.38
N TYR A 132 1.29 -5.80 22.69
CA TYR A 132 0.30 -4.93 23.33
C TYR A 132 -1.15 -5.42 23.21
N ARG A 133 -1.45 -6.36 22.33
CA ARG A 133 -2.81 -6.88 22.12
C ARG A 133 -2.92 -8.31 22.58
N ILE A 134 -3.72 -8.52 23.63
CA ILE A 134 -4.09 -9.86 24.09
C ILE A 134 -4.87 -10.56 22.97
N GLY A 135 -4.39 -11.73 22.55
CA GLY A 135 -5.04 -12.55 21.53
C GLY A 135 -4.55 -12.35 20.10
N ALA A 136 -3.84 -11.28 19.75
CA ALA A 136 -3.30 -11.10 18.40
C ALA A 136 -2.24 -12.17 18.04
N HIS A 137 -1.42 -12.57 18.99
CA HIS A 137 -0.47 -13.68 18.83
C HIS A 137 -1.13 -15.01 18.49
N GLU A 138 -2.33 -15.26 19.02
CA GLU A 138 -3.04 -16.51 18.85
C GLU A 138 -3.44 -16.78 17.40
N GLN A 139 -3.81 -15.74 16.66
CA GLN A 139 -4.16 -15.89 15.26
C GLN A 139 -2.95 -16.34 14.44
N LEU A 140 -1.80 -15.69 14.56
CA LEU A 140 -0.58 -16.09 13.84
C LEU A 140 -0.09 -17.47 14.31
N ARG A 141 -0.16 -17.76 15.61
CA ARG A 141 0.20 -19.06 16.16
C ARG A 141 -0.69 -20.18 15.64
N ALA A 142 -1.98 -19.93 15.44
CA ALA A 142 -2.89 -20.90 14.83
C ALA A 142 -2.46 -21.24 13.40
N TYR A 143 -2.11 -20.25 12.59
CA TYR A 143 -1.55 -20.47 11.26
C TYR A 143 -0.20 -21.20 11.31
N GLY A 144 0.67 -20.82 12.24
CA GLY A 144 1.96 -21.48 12.45
C GLY A 144 1.80 -22.96 12.78
N ARG A 145 0.83 -23.33 13.63
CA ARG A 145 0.52 -24.74 13.93
C ARG A 145 0.06 -25.53 12.69
N ILE A 146 -0.78 -24.91 11.85
CA ILE A 146 -1.24 -25.52 10.60
C ILE A 146 -0.08 -25.74 9.64
N LEU A 147 0.84 -24.79 9.54
CA LEU A 147 2.00 -24.88 8.67
C LEU A 147 3.17 -25.70 9.26
N GLY A 148 3.12 -26.03 10.54
CA GLY A 148 4.22 -26.66 11.24
C GLY A 148 5.41 -25.75 11.48
N VAL A 149 5.19 -24.41 11.61
CA VAL A 149 6.21 -23.40 11.85
C VAL A 149 6.00 -22.76 13.21
N PRO A 150 6.99 -22.77 14.11
CA PRO A 150 6.87 -22.09 15.40
C PRO A 150 6.86 -20.57 15.20
N VAL A 151 6.04 -19.89 16.01
CA VAL A 151 5.98 -18.43 16.04
C VAL A 151 6.77 -17.92 17.25
N HIS A 152 7.81 -17.16 16.97
CA HIS A 152 8.64 -16.50 17.98
C HIS A 152 8.07 -15.13 18.33
N THR A 153 8.25 -14.70 19.58
CA THR A 153 7.81 -13.37 20.04
C THR A 153 9.02 -12.51 20.36
N ALA A 154 9.07 -11.30 19.82
CA ALA A 154 10.03 -10.28 20.18
C ALA A 154 9.32 -9.12 20.89
N HIS A 155 9.91 -8.60 21.98
CA HIS A 155 9.35 -7.53 22.79
C HIS A 155 10.08 -6.20 22.61
N ASP A 156 11.30 -6.24 22.12
CA ASP A 156 12.16 -5.09 21.87
C ASP A 156 13.11 -5.35 20.70
N ARG A 157 13.89 -4.34 20.36
CA ARG A 157 14.84 -4.43 19.24
C ARG A 157 15.92 -5.52 19.49
N ALA A 158 16.41 -5.62 20.71
CA ALA A 158 17.46 -6.59 21.04
C ALA A 158 16.96 -8.04 20.88
N SER A 159 15.77 -8.35 21.38
CA SER A 159 15.16 -9.67 21.21
C SER A 159 14.82 -9.97 19.75
N LEU A 160 14.44 -8.96 18.96
CA LEU A 160 14.23 -9.12 17.52
C LEU A 160 15.52 -9.45 16.79
N GLU A 161 16.62 -8.75 17.09
CA GLU A 161 17.94 -9.02 16.51
C GLU A 161 18.44 -10.43 16.86
N ASP A 162 18.25 -10.88 18.08
CA ASP A 162 18.58 -12.25 18.51
C ASP A 162 17.78 -13.30 17.72
N LEU A 163 16.49 -13.06 17.49
CA LEU A 163 15.66 -13.95 16.67
C LEU A 163 16.07 -13.95 15.19
N LEU A 164 16.47 -12.81 14.65
CA LEU A 164 16.99 -12.74 13.27
C LEU A 164 18.27 -13.56 13.12
N ASP A 165 19.15 -13.53 14.11
CA ASP A 165 20.35 -14.36 14.13
C ASP A 165 19.99 -15.85 14.24
N LEU A 166 19.06 -16.20 15.11
CA LEU A 166 18.57 -17.58 15.26
C LEU A 166 17.98 -18.14 13.96
N LEU A 167 17.27 -17.29 13.23
CA LEU A 167 16.56 -17.64 11.99
C LEU A 167 17.38 -17.34 10.72
N SER A 168 18.65 -17.04 10.83
CA SER A 168 19.51 -16.60 9.71
C SER A 168 19.62 -17.62 8.59
N ALA A 169 19.45 -18.91 8.86
CA ALA A 169 19.46 -19.97 7.86
C ALA A 169 18.12 -20.14 7.12
N LYS A 170 17.06 -19.48 7.54
CA LYS A 170 15.76 -19.52 6.87
C LYS A 170 15.80 -18.69 5.60
N LYS A 171 15.22 -19.23 4.53
CA LYS A 171 15.11 -18.50 3.26
C LYS A 171 14.19 -17.29 3.37
N MET A 172 13.12 -17.40 4.17
CA MET A 172 12.19 -16.29 4.43
C MET A 172 11.91 -16.20 5.94
N VAL A 173 11.90 -14.97 6.44
CA VAL A 173 11.41 -14.63 7.78
C VAL A 173 10.34 -13.56 7.63
N LEU A 174 9.18 -13.82 8.21
CA LEU A 174 8.06 -12.88 8.24
C LEU A 174 7.86 -12.38 9.67
N ILE A 175 7.79 -11.07 9.80
CA ILE A 175 7.55 -10.36 11.06
C ILE A 175 6.17 -9.73 10.99
N ASP A 176 5.24 -10.23 11.80
CA ASP A 176 3.94 -9.63 11.99
C ASP A 176 4.02 -8.60 13.11
N THR A 177 3.57 -7.38 12.84
CA THR A 177 3.69 -6.27 13.77
C THR A 177 2.35 -5.86 14.36
N ALA A 178 2.38 -5.14 15.49
CA ALA A 178 1.19 -4.56 16.10
C ALA A 178 0.50 -3.56 15.15
N GLY A 179 -0.82 -3.64 15.08
CA GLY A 179 -1.61 -2.62 14.42
C GLY A 179 -1.77 -1.38 15.31
N MET A 180 -1.42 -0.22 14.75
CA MET A 180 -1.58 1.08 15.42
C MET A 180 -2.28 2.04 14.50
N ALA A 181 -3.07 2.96 15.08
CA ALA A 181 -3.61 4.06 14.30
C ALA A 181 -2.47 4.91 13.73
N GLN A 182 -2.65 5.45 12.54
CA GLN A 182 -1.61 6.23 11.84
C GLN A 182 -1.15 7.47 12.63
N ARG A 183 -1.95 7.97 13.56
CA ARG A 183 -1.63 9.12 14.43
C ARG A 183 -1.17 8.72 15.83
N ASP A 184 -0.95 7.43 16.07
CA ASP A 184 -0.43 6.93 17.35
C ASP A 184 1.07 7.19 17.45
N SER A 185 1.52 7.76 18.56
CA SER A 185 2.95 8.03 18.79
C SER A 185 3.82 6.76 18.78
N ARG A 186 3.22 5.61 19.14
CA ARG A 186 3.89 4.30 19.12
C ARG A 186 4.25 3.80 17.72
N THR A 187 3.63 4.38 16.68
CA THR A 187 3.99 4.08 15.28
C THR A 187 5.46 4.35 15.01
N ARG A 188 5.98 5.45 15.54
CA ARG A 188 7.40 5.81 15.43
C ARG A 188 8.30 4.78 16.11
N GLU A 189 7.94 4.36 17.31
CA GLU A 189 8.69 3.35 18.06
C GLU A 189 8.74 2.02 17.31
N LEU A 190 7.62 1.60 16.74
CA LEU A 190 7.56 0.39 15.93
C LEU A 190 8.45 0.50 14.68
N LEU A 191 8.41 1.62 13.97
CA LEU A 191 9.27 1.86 12.81
C LEU A 191 10.75 1.84 13.17
N GLU A 192 11.13 2.37 14.33
CA GLU A 192 12.50 2.29 14.84
C GLU A 192 12.89 0.85 15.16
N MET A 193 11.99 0.07 15.76
CA MET A 193 12.22 -1.33 16.09
C MET A 193 12.49 -2.20 14.85
N VAL A 194 11.80 -1.96 13.75
CA VAL A 194 11.96 -2.69 12.48
C VAL A 194 12.89 -1.99 11.49
N SER A 195 13.71 -1.05 11.96
CA SER A 195 14.63 -0.28 11.09
C SER A 195 15.94 -1.00 10.76
N HIS A 196 16.14 -2.24 11.24
CA HIS A 196 17.33 -3.02 10.92
C HIS A 196 17.48 -3.18 9.41
N ARG A 197 18.72 -3.01 8.91
CA ARG A 197 19.02 -2.98 7.47
C ARG A 197 18.61 -4.25 6.70
N SER A 198 18.56 -5.39 7.38
CA SER A 198 18.12 -6.66 6.78
C SER A 198 16.62 -6.78 6.65
N ILE A 199 15.84 -5.94 7.32
CA ILE A 199 14.37 -5.97 7.33
C ILE A 199 13.84 -5.09 6.23
N GLN A 200 13.07 -5.69 5.33
CA GLN A 200 12.32 -5.00 4.30
C GLN A 200 10.88 -4.80 4.78
N LYS A 201 10.43 -3.56 4.84
CA LYS A 201 9.08 -3.23 5.30
C LYS A 201 8.07 -3.35 4.17
N LEU A 202 6.96 -4.02 4.43
CA LEU A 202 5.81 -4.14 3.55
C LEU A 202 4.64 -3.42 4.21
N LEU A 203 4.18 -2.33 3.60
CA LEU A 203 3.05 -1.57 4.14
C LEU A 203 1.73 -2.16 3.64
N VAL A 204 0.91 -2.64 4.56
CA VAL A 204 -0.43 -3.14 4.24
C VAL A 204 -1.41 -1.97 4.28
N VAL A 205 -2.06 -1.70 3.16
CA VAL A 205 -3.00 -0.59 2.97
C VAL A 205 -4.39 -1.13 2.65
N ASN A 206 -5.38 -0.68 3.40
CA ASN A 206 -6.78 -0.99 3.14
C ASN A 206 -7.26 -0.24 1.89
N ALA A 207 -7.49 -0.97 0.81
CA ALA A 207 -7.96 -0.41 -0.46
C ALA A 207 -9.40 0.13 -0.41
N ALA A 208 -10.17 -0.26 0.61
CA ALA A 208 -11.54 0.21 0.83
C ALA A 208 -11.61 1.50 1.66
N ALA A 209 -10.48 2.01 2.16
CA ALA A 209 -10.44 3.24 2.94
C ALA A 209 -10.64 4.48 2.06
N GLN A 210 -11.06 5.56 2.70
CA GLN A 210 -11.17 6.87 2.04
C GLN A 210 -9.79 7.40 1.64
N GLY A 211 -9.73 8.19 0.57
CA GLY A 211 -8.48 8.72 0.02
C GLY A 211 -7.65 9.49 1.03
N GLU A 212 -8.27 10.34 1.84
CA GLU A 212 -7.59 11.10 2.90
C GLU A 212 -6.98 10.20 3.99
N THR A 213 -7.68 9.12 4.33
CA THR A 213 -7.16 8.11 5.28
C THR A 213 -5.95 7.39 4.69
N ILE A 214 -6.01 7.03 3.42
CA ILE A 214 -4.88 6.40 2.73
C ILE A 214 -3.68 7.33 2.71
N GLU A 215 -3.86 8.61 2.39
CA GLU A 215 -2.79 9.62 2.44
C GLU A 215 -2.13 9.71 3.83
N ASP A 216 -2.94 9.83 4.88
CA ASP A 216 -2.44 9.86 6.26
C ASP A 216 -1.62 8.60 6.60
N VAL A 217 -2.08 7.43 6.19
CA VAL A 217 -1.36 6.15 6.40
C VAL A 217 -0.01 6.14 5.67
N LEU A 218 0.01 6.54 4.40
CA LEU A 218 1.25 6.55 3.62
C LEU A 218 2.32 7.46 4.23
N VAL A 219 1.91 8.61 4.74
CA VAL A 219 2.82 9.55 5.40
C VAL A 219 3.28 9.04 6.76
N ALA A 220 2.35 8.62 7.62
CA ALA A 220 2.65 8.19 8.98
C ALA A 220 3.57 6.95 9.01
N TRP A 221 3.35 6.01 8.11
CA TRP A 221 4.13 4.77 8.02
C TRP A 221 5.35 4.90 7.10
N ARG A 222 5.67 6.09 6.62
CA ARG A 222 6.83 6.37 5.75
C ARG A 222 6.90 5.41 4.57
N ALA A 223 5.82 5.36 3.81
CA ALA A 223 5.63 4.41 2.72
C ALA A 223 6.77 4.40 1.70
N THR A 224 7.39 5.56 1.43
CA THR A 224 8.54 5.69 0.51
C THR A 224 9.79 4.96 0.98
N GLN A 225 9.90 4.63 2.26
CA GLN A 225 10.99 3.84 2.84
C GLN A 225 10.69 2.34 2.86
N CYS A 226 9.48 1.94 2.47
CA CYS A 226 9.08 0.55 2.38
C CYS A 226 9.50 -0.04 1.03
N ARG A 227 9.67 -1.37 0.98
CA ARG A 227 9.87 -2.09 -0.29
C ARG A 227 8.69 -1.89 -1.23
N GLY A 228 7.49 -1.83 -0.68
CA GLY A 228 6.28 -1.59 -1.42
C GLY A 228 5.04 -1.77 -0.54
N VAL A 229 3.91 -1.84 -1.20
CA VAL A 229 2.57 -1.89 -0.60
C VAL A 229 1.88 -3.19 -0.92
N ILE A 230 1.20 -3.75 0.07
CA ILE A 230 0.22 -4.81 -0.11
C ILE A 230 -1.17 -4.17 0.00
N LEU A 231 -1.97 -4.26 -1.05
CA LEU A 231 -3.36 -3.82 -1.02
C LEU A 231 -4.23 -4.91 -0.41
N SER A 232 -4.89 -4.59 0.69
CA SER A 232 -5.86 -5.48 1.34
C SER A 232 -7.29 -5.02 1.08
N LYS A 233 -8.23 -5.93 1.28
CA LYS A 233 -9.68 -5.66 1.23
C LYS A 233 -10.14 -5.05 -0.10
N VAL A 234 -9.53 -5.45 -1.20
CA VAL A 234 -9.90 -5.00 -2.55
C VAL A 234 -11.32 -5.47 -2.90
N ASP A 235 -11.74 -6.61 -2.38
CA ASP A 235 -13.10 -7.16 -2.48
C ASP A 235 -14.15 -6.32 -1.75
N GLU A 236 -13.76 -5.57 -0.71
CA GLU A 236 -14.65 -4.68 0.04
C GLU A 236 -14.70 -3.26 -0.52
N ALA A 237 -13.76 -2.90 -1.40
CA ALA A 237 -13.67 -1.55 -1.95
C ALA A 237 -14.80 -1.26 -2.95
N VAL A 238 -15.64 -0.28 -2.63
CA VAL A 238 -16.65 0.24 -3.57
C VAL A 238 -15.98 0.97 -4.73
N LYS A 239 -14.89 1.68 -4.45
CA LYS A 239 -14.08 2.41 -5.42
C LYS A 239 -12.61 2.11 -5.17
N LEU A 240 -11.90 1.66 -6.18
CA LEU A 240 -10.46 1.39 -6.09
C LEU A 240 -9.62 2.63 -6.45
N GLY A 241 -10.24 3.60 -7.09
CA GLY A 241 -9.57 4.85 -7.52
C GLY A 241 -8.77 5.55 -6.45
N PRO A 242 -9.28 5.77 -5.22
CA PRO A 242 -8.54 6.45 -4.16
C PRO A 242 -7.22 5.77 -3.81
N ALA A 243 -7.19 4.45 -3.74
CA ALA A 243 -5.97 3.69 -3.46
C ALA A 243 -4.97 3.79 -4.61
N LEU A 244 -5.39 3.58 -5.85
CA LEU A 244 -4.51 3.66 -7.02
C LEU A 244 -3.98 5.08 -7.24
N ASP A 245 -4.82 6.09 -7.04
CA ASP A 245 -4.44 7.50 -7.10
C ASP A 245 -3.27 7.80 -6.15
N ALA A 246 -3.40 7.44 -4.88
CA ALA A 246 -2.37 7.65 -3.88
C ALA A 246 -1.07 6.90 -4.23
N LEU A 247 -1.15 5.65 -4.67
CA LEU A 247 0.00 4.87 -5.08
C LEU A 247 0.73 5.47 -6.29
N ILE A 248 -0.01 5.99 -7.26
CA ILE A 248 0.56 6.66 -8.44
C ILE A 248 1.26 7.96 -8.03
N ARG A 249 0.60 8.81 -7.26
CA ARG A 249 1.16 10.11 -6.84
C ARG A 249 2.39 9.96 -5.95
N HIS A 250 2.40 8.99 -5.06
CA HIS A 250 3.53 8.70 -4.18
C HIS A 250 4.58 7.77 -4.81
N LYS A 251 4.37 7.30 -6.05
CA LYS A 251 5.27 6.40 -6.78
C LYS A 251 5.59 5.13 -5.98
N LEU A 252 4.58 4.52 -5.39
CA LEU A 252 4.71 3.32 -4.58
C LEU A 252 4.45 2.07 -5.40
N LYS A 253 5.21 1.02 -5.13
CA LYS A 253 5.10 -0.27 -5.81
C LYS A 253 4.05 -1.15 -5.13
N VAL A 254 3.14 -1.71 -5.90
CA VAL A 254 2.22 -2.76 -5.44
C VAL A 254 2.92 -4.11 -5.53
N LEU A 255 3.14 -4.76 -4.40
CA LEU A 255 3.80 -6.06 -4.31
C LEU A 255 2.81 -7.22 -4.41
N GLY A 256 1.60 -7.02 -3.94
CA GLY A 256 0.56 -8.02 -3.96
C GLY A 256 -0.78 -7.48 -3.47
N VAL A 257 -1.80 -8.29 -3.66
CA VAL A 257 -3.18 -8.02 -3.27
C VAL A 257 -3.67 -9.14 -2.37
N ALA A 258 -4.12 -8.78 -1.17
CA ALA A 258 -4.74 -9.69 -0.23
C ALA A 258 -6.23 -9.35 -0.13
N ASN A 259 -7.06 -10.16 -0.75
CA ASN A 259 -8.51 -10.02 -0.70
C ASN A 259 -9.17 -11.31 -0.20
N GLY A 260 -10.36 -11.19 0.42
CA GLY A 260 -11.06 -12.33 0.99
C GLY A 260 -10.37 -12.91 2.24
N GLN A 261 -10.90 -14.05 2.69
CA GLN A 261 -10.52 -14.67 3.96
C GLN A 261 -9.73 -15.98 3.81
N ARG A 262 -9.62 -16.50 2.60
CA ARG A 262 -8.97 -17.80 2.36
C ARG A 262 -7.45 -17.67 2.32
N VAL A 263 -6.76 -18.61 2.95
CA VAL A 263 -5.30 -18.65 3.06
C VAL A 263 -4.82 -19.96 2.46
N PRO A 264 -3.96 -19.96 1.43
CA PRO A 264 -3.36 -18.82 0.72
C PRO A 264 -4.13 -18.32 -0.51
N GLU A 265 -5.30 -18.88 -0.85
CA GLU A 265 -5.96 -18.69 -2.15
C GLU A 265 -6.28 -17.22 -2.46
N ASP A 266 -6.51 -16.41 -1.44
CA ASP A 266 -6.81 -14.98 -1.59
C ASP A 266 -5.57 -14.08 -1.50
N TRP A 267 -4.41 -14.61 -1.88
CA TRP A 267 -3.17 -13.89 -2.12
C TRP A 267 -2.86 -13.86 -3.61
N HIS A 268 -2.79 -12.66 -4.21
CA HIS A 268 -2.64 -12.47 -5.65
C HIS A 268 -1.57 -11.46 -6.00
N ARG A 269 -0.95 -11.65 -7.16
CA ARG A 269 -0.11 -10.66 -7.83
C ARG A 269 -0.86 -10.16 -9.06
N LEU A 270 -1.54 -9.03 -8.91
CA LEU A 270 -2.25 -8.41 -10.02
C LEU A 270 -1.33 -7.47 -10.80
N SER A 271 -1.48 -7.46 -12.12
CA SER A 271 -0.82 -6.49 -12.99
C SER A 271 -1.37 -5.08 -12.79
N ALA A 272 -0.61 -4.08 -13.21
CA ALA A 272 -1.09 -2.70 -13.26
C ALA A 272 -2.37 -2.59 -14.12
N GLN A 273 -2.41 -3.28 -15.25
CA GLN A 273 -3.58 -3.37 -16.11
C GLN A 273 -4.81 -3.91 -15.39
N ALA A 274 -4.67 -5.04 -14.68
CA ALA A 274 -5.78 -5.64 -13.95
C ALA A 274 -6.31 -4.74 -12.85
N LEU A 275 -5.43 -4.04 -12.12
CA LEU A 275 -5.81 -3.08 -11.08
C LEU A 275 -6.55 -1.86 -11.66
N VAL A 276 -6.05 -1.29 -12.73
CA VAL A 276 -6.69 -0.15 -13.41
C VAL A 276 -8.04 -0.53 -13.99
N GLN A 277 -8.16 -1.69 -14.61
CA GLN A 277 -9.45 -2.20 -15.12
C GLN A 277 -10.49 -2.38 -14.02
N ARG A 278 -10.08 -2.75 -12.81
CA ARG A 278 -11.01 -2.84 -11.67
C ARG A 278 -11.44 -1.47 -11.14
N ALA A 279 -10.63 -0.44 -11.36
CA ALA A 279 -10.93 0.92 -10.89
C ALA A 279 -11.87 1.67 -11.84
N LEU A 280 -11.80 1.40 -13.14
CA LEU A 280 -12.57 2.04 -14.21
C LEU A 280 -13.74 1.17 -14.68
#